data_6d242e8a2f610e5dc57ef2ab6d2b020b
#
_entry.id   6d242e8a2f610e5dc57ef2ab6d2b020b
#
_cell.length_a   1.000
_cell.length_b   1.000
_cell.length_c   1.000
_cell.angle_alpha   90.00
_cell.angle_beta   90.00
_cell.angle_gamma   90.00
#
_symmetry.space_group_name_H-M   'P 1'
#
loop_
_entity.id
_entity.type
_entity.pdbx_description
1 polymer ?
#
loop_
_entity_poly.entity_id
_entity_poly.type
_entity_poly.pdbx_seq_one_letter_code
_entity_poly.pdbx_strand_id
1 'polypeptide(L)'
;MTKPRSLAGNVGIAVFVIAFFCVVFAFFSASWLVSDSRITGAKFDRLGLWTHCFRSLPDPNDEYIRRFFVGCRWIFDPFTKGYDQIRGYLVPGFLVFTEFFYTLTFLATIFCAMLVLLFFLCFTPDHKRFVQLTLVIGSTLTCAGISAALAVVIFALFGNRGNWMPGHANNFFGWSFGVAIASIFALLISGGLFLVETNIQQKKRKYFKESQTRFEMEQETKA
;
A
#
# COMPACT_ATOMS: atom_id res chain seq x y z
N MET A 1 33.64 -12.92 12.13
CA MET A 1 33.21 -12.31 10.85
C MET A 1 31.73 -12.53 10.71
N THR A 2 30.93 -11.47 10.75
CA THR A 2 29.48 -11.53 10.50
C THR A 2 29.25 -12.01 9.06
N LYS A 3 28.57 -13.13 8.88
CA LYS A 3 28.22 -13.61 7.53
C LYS A 3 27.37 -12.57 6.80
N PRO A 4 27.72 -12.19 5.57
CA PRO A 4 26.96 -11.21 4.83
C PRO A 4 25.53 -11.72 4.55
N ARG A 5 24.55 -10.80 4.57
CA ARG A 5 23.19 -11.05 4.09
C ARG A 5 23.24 -11.53 2.65
N SER A 6 22.23 -12.27 2.24
CA SER A 6 22.17 -12.68 0.83
C SER A 6 21.80 -11.49 -0.08
N LEU A 7 22.09 -11.63 -1.36
CA LEU A 7 21.68 -10.64 -2.36
C LEU A 7 20.16 -10.41 -2.33
N ALA A 8 19.37 -11.49 -2.15
CA ALA A 8 17.92 -11.43 -2.08
C ALA A 8 17.42 -10.53 -0.94
N GLY A 9 18.03 -10.62 0.26
CA GLY A 9 17.69 -9.77 1.39
C GLY A 9 18.00 -8.29 1.14
N ASN A 10 19.13 -7.97 0.52
CA ASN A 10 19.52 -6.59 0.24
C ASN A 10 18.64 -5.96 -0.86
N VAL A 11 18.37 -6.70 -1.95
CA VAL A 11 17.46 -6.25 -3.01
C VAL A 11 16.03 -6.13 -2.47
N GLY A 12 15.60 -7.08 -1.61
CA GLY A 12 14.31 -7.04 -0.94
C GLY A 12 14.09 -5.74 -0.16
N ILE A 13 15.10 -5.27 0.59
CA ILE A 13 15.05 -3.99 1.30
C ILE A 13 14.92 -2.82 0.31
N ALA A 14 15.74 -2.79 -0.74
CA ALA A 14 15.70 -1.69 -1.71
C ALA A 14 14.34 -1.58 -2.40
N VAL A 15 13.76 -2.70 -2.83
CA VAL A 15 12.42 -2.75 -3.42
C VAL A 15 11.35 -2.38 -2.39
N PHE A 16 11.49 -2.78 -1.12
CA PHE A 16 10.59 -2.39 -0.05
C PHE A 16 10.56 -0.86 0.15
N VAL A 17 11.70 -0.20 0.12
CA VAL A 17 11.76 1.27 0.26
C VAL A 17 10.97 1.95 -0.86
N ILE A 18 11.08 1.47 -2.10
CA ILE A 18 10.29 1.95 -3.23
C ILE A 18 8.80 1.70 -2.99
N ALA A 19 8.45 0.47 -2.58
CA ALA A 19 7.06 0.10 -2.27
C ALA A 19 6.46 0.99 -1.18
N PHE A 20 7.22 1.26 -0.11
CA PHE A 20 6.80 2.12 1.00
C PHE A 20 6.43 3.52 0.52
N PHE A 21 7.29 4.17 -0.26
CA PHE A 21 7.00 5.50 -0.79
C PHE A 21 5.81 5.48 -1.76
N CYS A 22 5.70 4.48 -2.62
CA CYS A 22 4.56 4.34 -3.52
C CYS A 22 3.24 4.21 -2.74
N VAL A 23 3.20 3.39 -1.68
CA VAL A 23 2.00 3.24 -0.83
C VAL A 23 1.66 4.55 -0.15
N VAL A 24 2.64 5.24 0.46
CA VAL A 24 2.43 6.52 1.14
C VAL A 24 1.90 7.59 0.19
N PHE A 25 2.52 7.76 -0.97
CA PHE A 25 2.08 8.75 -1.96
C PHE A 25 0.67 8.44 -2.50
N ALA A 26 0.37 7.17 -2.81
CA ALA A 26 -0.95 6.79 -3.27
C ALA A 26 -2.02 6.97 -2.19
N PHE A 27 -1.69 6.73 -0.91
CA PHE A 27 -2.61 6.83 0.22
C PHE A 27 -3.03 8.28 0.51
N PHE A 28 -2.08 9.22 0.49
CA PHE A 28 -2.34 10.62 0.84
C PHE A 28 -2.67 11.52 -0.35
N SER A 29 -2.38 11.08 -1.57
CA SER A 29 -2.62 11.91 -2.76
C SER A 29 -4.10 11.99 -3.13
N ALA A 30 -4.54 13.18 -3.51
CA ALA A 30 -5.88 13.47 -4.01
C ALA A 30 -6.01 13.29 -5.54
N SER A 31 -5.30 12.33 -6.16
CA SER A 31 -5.23 12.20 -7.62
C SER A 31 -5.47 10.78 -8.12
N TRP A 32 -6.40 10.03 -7.49
CA TRP A 32 -6.85 8.73 -7.97
C TRP A 32 -7.75 8.84 -9.21
N LEU A 33 -8.68 9.79 -9.16
CA LEU A 33 -9.52 10.17 -10.28
C LEU A 33 -9.36 11.67 -10.52
N VAL A 34 -9.24 12.10 -11.78
CA VAL A 34 -9.00 13.50 -12.15
C VAL A 34 -9.91 13.87 -13.30
N SER A 35 -10.46 15.08 -13.28
CA SER A 35 -11.23 15.63 -14.40
C SER A 35 -10.31 16.41 -15.35
N ASP A 36 -10.65 16.43 -16.65
CA ASP A 36 -9.90 17.21 -17.62
C ASP A 36 -9.93 18.72 -17.26
N SER A 37 -8.74 19.29 -17.09
CA SER A 37 -8.56 20.70 -16.76
C SER A 37 -8.99 21.67 -17.85
N ARG A 38 -9.09 21.20 -19.09
CA ARG A 38 -9.44 22.00 -20.27
C ARG A 38 -10.92 22.30 -20.38
N ILE A 39 -11.77 21.58 -19.61
CA ILE A 39 -13.22 21.75 -19.68
C ILE A 39 -13.65 22.90 -18.76
N THR A 40 -14.12 23.96 -19.38
CA THR A 40 -14.73 25.10 -18.68
C THR A 40 -16.07 24.69 -18.05
N GLY A 41 -16.25 24.98 -16.74
CA GLY A 41 -17.50 24.63 -16.03
C GLY A 41 -17.56 23.22 -15.47
N ALA A 42 -16.47 22.44 -15.54
CA ALA A 42 -16.40 21.14 -14.86
C ALA A 42 -16.61 21.32 -13.35
N LYS A 43 -17.57 20.58 -12.79
CA LYS A 43 -17.92 20.64 -11.35
C LYS A 43 -16.89 19.90 -10.50
N PHE A 44 -16.37 18.80 -11.00
CA PHE A 44 -15.37 17.94 -10.37
C PHE A 44 -13.95 18.37 -10.77
N ASP A 45 -13.00 18.27 -9.85
CA ASP A 45 -11.57 18.50 -10.12
C ASP A 45 -10.78 17.21 -9.99
N ARG A 46 -10.65 16.70 -8.78
CA ARG A 46 -9.91 15.46 -8.50
C ARG A 46 -10.40 14.79 -7.23
N LEU A 47 -10.06 13.51 -7.09
CA LEU A 47 -10.43 12.69 -5.95
C LEU A 47 -9.27 11.79 -5.56
N GLY A 48 -9.00 11.70 -4.27
CA GLY A 48 -8.15 10.69 -3.65
C GLY A 48 -8.96 9.74 -2.79
N LEU A 49 -8.28 8.94 -1.98
CA LEU A 49 -8.97 8.08 -1.02
C LEU A 49 -9.63 8.89 0.10
N TRP A 50 -8.98 9.95 0.57
CA TRP A 50 -9.39 10.72 1.73
C TRP A 50 -9.78 12.16 1.42
N THR A 51 -9.68 12.58 0.18
CA THR A 51 -9.85 13.98 -0.20
C THR A 51 -10.65 14.10 -1.48
N HIS A 52 -11.72 14.90 -1.44
CA HIS A 52 -12.50 15.30 -2.60
C HIS A 52 -12.22 16.76 -2.95
N CYS A 53 -11.93 17.02 -4.22
CA CYS A 53 -11.69 18.36 -4.73
C CYS A 53 -12.73 18.72 -5.80
N PHE A 54 -13.43 19.82 -5.60
CA PHE A 54 -14.44 20.32 -6.54
C PHE A 54 -14.06 21.73 -7.03
N ARG A 55 -14.36 22.01 -8.29
CA ARG A 55 -14.25 23.35 -8.87
C ARG A 55 -15.48 24.18 -8.55
N SER A 56 -16.66 23.59 -8.67
CA SER A 56 -17.94 24.26 -8.41
C SER A 56 -19.06 23.21 -8.32
N LEU A 57 -19.13 22.48 -7.22
CA LEU A 57 -20.23 21.54 -7.00
C LEU A 57 -21.38 22.28 -6.32
N PRO A 58 -22.57 22.43 -6.96
CA PRO A 58 -23.73 23.03 -6.31
C PRO A 58 -24.19 22.16 -5.14
N ASP A 59 -24.64 22.79 -4.06
CA ASP A 59 -25.26 22.09 -2.93
C ASP A 59 -26.63 21.54 -3.39
N PRO A 60 -26.85 20.22 -3.39
CA PRO A 60 -28.11 19.63 -3.82
C PRO A 60 -29.28 19.97 -2.89
N ASN A 61 -29.03 20.46 -1.67
CA ASN A 61 -30.05 20.84 -0.71
C ASN A 61 -30.41 22.34 -0.75
N ASP A 62 -29.71 23.12 -1.57
CA ASP A 62 -30.03 24.55 -1.77
C ASP A 62 -30.90 24.72 -3.02
N GLU A 63 -32.22 24.87 -2.83
CA GLU A 63 -33.21 25.08 -3.92
C GLU A 63 -32.86 26.30 -4.80
N TYR A 64 -32.15 27.27 -4.26
CA TYR A 64 -31.81 28.50 -4.99
C TYR A 64 -30.42 28.46 -5.62
N ILE A 65 -29.68 27.34 -5.53
CA ILE A 65 -28.33 27.14 -6.09
C ILE A 65 -27.37 28.32 -5.72
N ARG A 66 -27.43 28.80 -4.49
CA ARG A 66 -26.56 29.89 -3.99
C ARG A 66 -25.28 29.37 -3.36
N ARG A 67 -25.26 28.10 -2.96
CA ARG A 67 -24.11 27.47 -2.29
C ARG A 67 -23.38 26.54 -3.25
N PHE A 68 -22.07 26.68 -3.25
CA PHE A 68 -21.19 25.82 -4.03
C PHE A 68 -20.06 25.31 -3.14
N PHE A 69 -19.76 24.02 -3.28
CA PHE A 69 -18.56 23.44 -2.68
C PHE A 69 -17.39 23.64 -3.64
N VAL A 70 -16.37 24.40 -3.19
CA VAL A 70 -15.17 24.75 -3.96
C VAL A 70 -13.93 24.35 -3.17
N GLY A 71 -12.91 23.84 -3.88
CA GLY A 71 -11.63 23.42 -3.29
C GLY A 71 -11.62 22.00 -2.79
N CYS A 72 -10.53 21.63 -2.13
CA CYS A 72 -10.31 20.28 -1.61
C CYS A 72 -10.80 20.18 -0.17
N ARG A 73 -11.48 19.09 0.15
CA ARG A 73 -11.99 18.79 1.48
C ARG A 73 -11.70 17.36 1.86
N TRP A 74 -11.41 17.16 3.14
CA TRP A 74 -11.31 15.83 3.69
C TRP A 74 -12.70 15.17 3.78
N ILE A 75 -12.79 13.89 3.53
CA ILE A 75 -14.07 13.13 3.52
C ILE A 75 -14.83 13.28 4.83
N PHE A 76 -14.13 13.36 5.96
CA PHE A 76 -14.70 13.54 7.29
C PHE A 76 -14.66 14.99 7.78
N ASP A 77 -14.66 15.98 6.88
CA ASP A 77 -14.65 17.39 7.26
C ASP A 77 -15.89 17.75 8.09
N PRO A 78 -15.74 18.07 9.38
CA PRO A 78 -16.85 18.43 10.25
C PRO A 78 -17.20 19.93 10.20
N PHE A 79 -16.37 20.76 9.56
CA PHE A 79 -16.47 22.21 9.63
C PHE A 79 -17.31 22.81 8.51
N THR A 80 -17.51 22.10 7.41
CA THR A 80 -18.29 22.61 6.28
C THR A 80 -19.76 22.27 6.44
N LYS A 81 -20.60 23.29 6.63
CA LYS A 81 -22.06 23.14 6.75
C LYS A 81 -22.63 22.49 5.47
N GLY A 82 -23.43 21.45 5.63
CA GLY A 82 -24.09 20.72 4.55
C GLY A 82 -23.23 19.66 3.86
N TYR A 83 -21.93 19.56 4.15
CA TYR A 83 -21.07 18.55 3.56
C TYR A 83 -21.38 17.13 4.06
N ASP A 84 -21.76 16.98 5.30
CA ASP A 84 -22.22 15.73 5.91
C ASP A 84 -23.46 15.15 5.21
N GLN A 85 -24.34 15.98 4.70
CA GLN A 85 -25.56 15.56 3.97
C GLN A 85 -25.25 14.97 2.60
N ILE A 86 -24.20 15.45 1.91
CA ILE A 86 -23.78 14.94 0.61
C ILE A 86 -22.74 13.82 0.71
N ARG A 87 -22.17 13.59 1.89
CA ARG A 87 -21.16 12.55 2.12
C ARG A 87 -21.59 11.18 1.67
N GLY A 88 -22.83 10.77 1.95
CA GLY A 88 -23.37 9.48 1.53
C GLY A 88 -23.35 9.26 0.03
N TYR A 89 -23.53 10.31 -0.75
CA TYR A 89 -23.39 10.29 -2.20
C TYR A 89 -21.93 10.28 -2.66
N LEU A 90 -21.07 11.07 -1.97
CA LEU A 90 -19.65 11.20 -2.32
C LEU A 90 -18.81 9.98 -1.94
N VAL A 91 -19.25 9.20 -0.94
CA VAL A 91 -18.56 8.01 -0.43
C VAL A 91 -19.44 6.77 -0.64
N PRO A 92 -19.57 6.29 -1.88
CA PRO A 92 -20.32 5.08 -2.19
C PRO A 92 -19.61 3.84 -1.63
N GLY A 93 -20.35 2.73 -1.45
CA GLY A 93 -19.83 1.51 -0.82
C GLY A 93 -18.55 0.98 -1.45
N PHE A 94 -18.38 1.05 -2.76
CA PHE A 94 -17.15 0.57 -3.41
C PHE A 94 -15.92 1.42 -3.00
N LEU A 95 -16.09 2.73 -2.77
CA LEU A 95 -15.00 3.60 -2.29
C LEU A 95 -14.63 3.23 -0.86
N VAL A 96 -15.61 2.95 0.01
CA VAL A 96 -15.37 2.48 1.38
C VAL A 96 -14.56 1.17 1.38
N PHE A 97 -14.90 0.22 0.50
CA PHE A 97 -14.11 -1.01 0.34
C PHE A 97 -12.69 -0.73 -0.17
N THR A 98 -12.54 0.17 -1.13
CA THR A 98 -11.23 0.59 -1.63
C THR A 98 -10.38 1.21 -0.50
N GLU A 99 -10.96 2.14 0.27
CA GLU A 99 -10.32 2.78 1.42
C GLU A 99 -9.92 1.75 2.48
N PHE A 100 -10.81 0.80 2.80
CA PHE A 100 -10.56 -0.25 3.77
C PHE A 100 -9.34 -1.11 3.37
N PHE A 101 -9.35 -1.68 2.17
CA PHE A 101 -8.26 -2.54 1.71
C PHE A 101 -6.94 -1.78 1.55
N TYR A 102 -7.00 -0.54 1.05
CA TYR A 102 -5.77 0.24 0.90
C TYR A 102 -5.24 0.76 2.25
N THR A 103 -6.11 1.03 3.22
CA THR A 103 -5.71 1.33 4.60
C THR A 103 -5.05 0.13 5.27
N LEU A 104 -5.59 -1.07 5.07
CA LEU A 104 -4.96 -2.30 5.56
C LEU A 104 -3.56 -2.49 4.95
N THR A 105 -3.41 -2.21 3.65
CA THR A 105 -2.10 -2.20 2.97
C THR A 105 -1.15 -1.19 3.60
N PHE A 106 -1.61 0.04 3.85
CA PHE A 106 -0.82 1.10 4.46
C PHE A 106 -0.33 0.71 5.87
N LEU A 107 -1.23 0.22 6.73
CA LEU A 107 -0.88 -0.22 8.09
C LEU A 107 0.09 -1.40 8.09
N ALA A 108 -0.14 -2.40 7.22
CA ALA A 108 0.76 -3.53 7.06
C ALA A 108 2.16 -3.09 6.56
N THR A 109 2.20 -2.11 5.67
CA THR A 109 3.47 -1.55 5.16
C THR A 109 4.22 -0.77 6.24
N ILE A 110 3.54 0.02 7.08
CA ILE A 110 4.14 0.68 8.26
C ILE A 110 4.69 -0.35 9.24
N PHE A 111 3.91 -1.39 9.55
CA PHE A 111 4.36 -2.47 10.41
C PHE A 111 5.62 -3.15 9.84
N CYS A 112 5.62 -3.47 8.55
CA CYS A 112 6.81 -4.02 7.89
C CYS A 112 8.00 -3.04 7.90
N ALA A 113 7.79 -1.73 7.81
CA ALA A 113 8.87 -0.75 7.91
C ALA A 113 9.60 -0.85 9.26
N MET A 114 8.87 -1.01 10.35
CA MET A 114 9.44 -1.25 11.68
C MET A 114 10.25 -2.55 11.72
N LEU A 115 9.70 -3.63 11.16
CA LEU A 115 10.39 -4.93 11.13
C LEU A 115 11.64 -4.92 10.23
N VAL A 116 11.58 -4.24 9.08
CA VAL A 116 12.73 -4.07 8.17
C VAL A 116 13.82 -3.24 8.82
N LEU A 117 13.46 -2.21 9.57
CA LEU A 117 14.41 -1.42 10.36
C LEU A 117 15.10 -2.29 11.42
N LEU A 118 14.35 -3.11 12.17
CA LEU A 118 14.91 -4.09 13.11
C LEU A 118 15.80 -5.12 12.40
N PHE A 119 15.37 -5.61 11.24
CA PHE A 119 16.16 -6.52 10.40
C PHE A 119 17.49 -5.88 9.97
N PHE A 120 17.48 -4.60 9.66
CA PHE A 120 18.65 -3.88 9.19
C PHE A 120 19.62 -3.54 10.34
N LEU A 121 19.12 -3.06 11.49
CA LEU A 121 19.91 -2.53 12.57
C LEU A 121 20.29 -3.56 13.64
N CYS A 122 19.38 -4.48 13.98
CA CYS A 122 19.51 -5.28 15.21
C CYS A 122 19.78 -6.76 14.95
N PHE A 123 19.43 -7.30 13.78
CA PHE A 123 19.52 -8.73 13.55
C PHE A 123 20.63 -9.10 12.57
N THR A 124 21.61 -9.87 13.06
CA THR A 124 22.59 -10.54 12.21
C THR A 124 22.01 -11.89 11.72
N PRO A 125 22.46 -12.43 10.57
CA PRO A 125 22.00 -13.72 10.03
C PRO A 125 22.18 -14.89 11.00
N ASP A 126 23.07 -14.80 11.96
CA ASP A 126 23.34 -15.85 12.95
C ASP A 126 22.31 -15.87 14.09
N HIS A 127 21.50 -14.81 14.27
CA HIS A 127 20.52 -14.73 15.32
C HIS A 127 19.38 -15.75 15.13
N LYS A 128 18.98 -16.49 16.19
CA LYS A 128 17.98 -17.55 16.13
C LYS A 128 16.64 -17.10 15.52
N ARG A 129 16.21 -15.86 15.79
CA ARG A 129 14.93 -15.30 15.32
C ARG A 129 14.99 -14.67 13.91
N PHE A 130 16.16 -14.63 13.30
CA PHE A 130 16.33 -13.99 11.98
C PHE A 130 15.40 -14.58 10.91
N VAL A 131 15.33 -15.92 10.84
CA VAL A 131 14.47 -16.62 9.89
C VAL A 131 12.98 -16.36 10.11
N GLN A 132 12.56 -16.28 11.38
CA GLN A 132 11.17 -15.95 11.71
C GLN A 132 10.82 -14.52 11.30
N LEU A 133 11.74 -13.56 11.54
CA LEU A 133 11.57 -12.17 11.16
C LEU A 133 11.41 -12.01 9.64
N THR A 134 12.29 -12.63 8.85
CA THR A 134 12.20 -12.57 7.37
C THR A 134 10.93 -13.23 6.85
N LEU A 135 10.47 -14.32 7.47
CA LEU A 135 9.21 -14.98 7.14
C LEU A 135 8.01 -14.05 7.40
N VAL A 136 7.97 -13.40 8.58
CA VAL A 136 6.88 -12.46 8.94
C VAL A 136 6.87 -11.28 7.97
N ILE A 137 8.03 -10.67 7.68
CA ILE A 137 8.11 -9.56 6.72
C ILE A 137 7.59 -10.02 5.36
N GLY A 138 8.10 -11.14 4.83
CA GLY A 138 7.73 -11.64 3.50
C GLY A 138 6.24 -11.96 3.39
N SER A 139 5.65 -12.64 4.37
CA SER A 139 4.22 -12.98 4.37
C SER A 139 3.34 -11.73 4.50
N THR A 140 3.69 -10.80 5.39
CA THR A 140 2.91 -9.56 5.58
C THR A 140 2.94 -8.68 4.33
N LEU A 141 4.10 -8.53 3.67
CA LEU A 141 4.21 -7.76 2.42
C LEU A 141 3.43 -8.41 1.27
N THR A 142 3.42 -9.74 1.18
CA THR A 142 2.63 -10.44 0.17
C THR A 142 1.13 -10.24 0.41
N CYS A 143 0.66 -10.36 1.65
CA CYS A 143 -0.73 -10.06 2.02
C CYS A 143 -1.09 -8.60 1.74
N ALA A 144 -0.19 -7.65 2.06
CA ALA A 144 -0.37 -6.23 1.76
C ALA A 144 -0.50 -5.96 0.25
N GLY A 145 0.33 -6.63 -0.57
CA GLY A 145 0.23 -6.55 -2.03
C GLY A 145 -1.09 -7.07 -2.59
N ILE A 146 -1.61 -8.18 -2.04
CA ILE A 146 -2.93 -8.71 -2.41
C ILE A 146 -4.04 -7.74 -1.99
N SER A 147 -3.97 -7.17 -0.79
CA SER A 147 -4.95 -6.18 -0.32
C SER A 147 -4.95 -4.93 -1.19
N ALA A 148 -3.76 -4.42 -1.57
CA ALA A 148 -3.64 -3.30 -2.50
C ALA A 148 -4.24 -3.63 -3.88
N ALA A 149 -4.02 -4.85 -4.39
CA ALA A 149 -4.59 -5.30 -5.66
C ALA A 149 -6.13 -5.30 -5.61
N LEU A 150 -6.73 -5.79 -4.52
CA LEU A 150 -8.18 -5.74 -4.34
C LEU A 150 -8.71 -4.30 -4.35
N ALA A 151 -8.07 -3.39 -3.61
CA ALA A 151 -8.45 -1.98 -3.59
C ALA A 151 -8.40 -1.35 -4.99
N VAL A 152 -7.30 -1.56 -5.72
CA VAL A 152 -7.10 -1.01 -7.07
C VAL A 152 -8.09 -1.58 -8.06
N VAL A 153 -8.37 -2.89 -8.02
CA VAL A 153 -9.35 -3.55 -8.91
C VAL A 153 -10.76 -3.02 -8.64
N ILE A 154 -11.18 -2.92 -7.37
CA ILE A 154 -12.49 -2.37 -7.02
C ILE A 154 -12.63 -0.94 -7.55
N PHE A 155 -11.61 -0.09 -7.33
CA PHE A 155 -11.64 1.28 -7.81
C PHE A 155 -11.61 1.36 -9.35
N ALA A 156 -10.85 0.53 -10.03
CA ALA A 156 -10.81 0.45 -11.50
C ALA A 156 -12.18 0.12 -12.11
N LEU A 157 -12.90 -0.81 -11.49
CA LEU A 157 -14.18 -1.28 -12.00
C LEU A 157 -15.33 -0.29 -11.76
N PHE A 158 -15.30 0.47 -10.67
CA PHE A 158 -16.41 1.28 -10.22
C PHE A 158 -16.12 2.79 -10.17
N GLY A 159 -14.84 3.20 -10.06
CA GLY A 159 -14.43 4.59 -9.81
C GLY A 159 -14.74 5.58 -10.92
N ASN A 160 -14.87 5.13 -12.18
CA ASN A 160 -15.22 6.00 -13.31
C ASN A 160 -16.57 5.61 -13.93
N ARG A 161 -17.55 5.16 -13.14
CA ARG A 161 -18.90 4.88 -13.64
C ARG A 161 -19.78 6.12 -13.67
N GLY A 162 -20.66 6.20 -14.68
CA GLY A 162 -21.48 7.37 -15.01
C GLY A 162 -22.45 7.87 -13.97
N ASN A 163 -22.71 7.09 -12.92
CA ASN A 163 -23.74 7.41 -11.94
C ASN A 163 -23.18 8.02 -10.64
N TRP A 164 -21.87 8.29 -10.57
CA TRP A 164 -21.26 8.74 -9.33
C TRP A 164 -20.68 10.15 -9.43
N MET A 165 -19.52 10.37 -10.05
CA MET A 165 -18.91 11.70 -10.12
C MET A 165 -19.43 12.51 -11.32
N PRO A 166 -19.67 13.84 -11.12
CA PRO A 166 -20.10 14.70 -12.21
C PRO A 166 -19.11 14.69 -13.38
N GLY A 167 -19.62 14.65 -14.60
CA GLY A 167 -18.81 14.74 -15.81
C GLY A 167 -17.96 13.49 -16.10
N HIS A 168 -18.42 12.30 -15.73
CA HIS A 168 -17.70 11.03 -15.84
C HIS A 168 -17.04 10.77 -17.19
N ALA A 169 -17.62 11.24 -18.30
CA ALA A 169 -17.03 11.07 -19.64
C ALA A 169 -15.69 11.78 -19.80
N ASN A 170 -15.40 12.76 -18.94
CA ASN A 170 -14.18 13.59 -18.97
C ASN A 170 -13.25 13.32 -17.78
N ASN A 171 -13.57 12.29 -16.99
CA ASN A 171 -12.76 11.88 -15.85
C ASN A 171 -11.87 10.72 -16.26
N PHE A 172 -10.63 10.71 -15.76
CA PHE A 172 -9.65 9.66 -16.01
C PHE A 172 -8.87 9.32 -14.75
N PHE A 173 -8.27 8.15 -14.72
CA PHE A 173 -7.42 7.73 -13.61
C PHE A 173 -6.17 8.59 -13.56
N GLY A 174 -5.95 9.20 -12.39
CA GLY A 174 -4.83 10.10 -12.17
C GLY A 174 -3.51 9.36 -11.87
N TRP A 175 -2.44 10.13 -11.73
CA TRP A 175 -1.10 9.59 -11.50
C TRP A 175 -0.97 8.78 -10.20
N SER A 176 -1.69 9.16 -9.13
CA SER A 176 -1.59 8.41 -7.87
C SER A 176 -2.26 7.04 -7.94
N PHE A 177 -3.24 6.85 -8.82
CA PHE A 177 -3.78 5.53 -9.14
C PHE A 177 -2.71 4.67 -9.85
N GLY A 178 -1.94 5.25 -10.79
CA GLY A 178 -0.80 4.57 -11.39
C GLY A 178 0.28 4.19 -10.38
N VAL A 179 0.57 5.07 -9.41
CA VAL A 179 1.49 4.77 -8.30
C VAL A 179 0.94 3.67 -7.39
N ALA A 180 -0.38 3.63 -7.16
CA ALA A 180 -1.01 2.53 -6.42
C ALA A 180 -0.83 1.18 -7.14
N ILE A 181 -0.96 1.13 -8.46
CA ILE A 181 -0.65 -0.06 -9.26
C ILE A 181 0.83 -0.46 -9.11
N ALA A 182 1.76 0.50 -9.24
CA ALA A 182 3.18 0.23 -9.07
C ALA A 182 3.51 -0.32 -7.67
N SER A 183 2.81 0.15 -6.63
CA SER A 183 2.98 -0.33 -5.26
C SER A 183 2.64 -1.82 -5.11
N ILE A 184 1.64 -2.34 -5.84
CA ILE A 184 1.27 -3.76 -5.82
C ILE A 184 2.46 -4.62 -6.24
N PHE A 185 3.05 -4.30 -7.40
CA PHE A 185 4.19 -5.06 -7.92
C PHE A 185 5.40 -4.96 -6.99
N ALA A 186 5.71 -3.78 -6.49
CA ALA A 186 6.82 -3.58 -5.57
C ALA A 186 6.63 -4.34 -4.25
N LEU A 187 5.42 -4.37 -3.67
CA LEU A 187 5.10 -5.12 -2.46
C LEU A 187 5.24 -6.63 -2.68
N LEU A 188 4.69 -7.16 -3.79
CA LEU A 188 4.75 -8.59 -4.11
C LEU A 188 6.18 -9.04 -4.40
N ILE A 189 6.96 -8.26 -5.15
CA ILE A 189 8.37 -8.56 -5.44
C ILE A 189 9.18 -8.54 -4.14
N SER A 190 9.04 -7.50 -3.31
CA SER A 190 9.75 -7.42 -2.05
C SER A 190 9.36 -8.57 -1.11
N GLY A 191 8.06 -8.86 -0.97
CA GLY A 191 7.56 -9.99 -0.20
C GLY A 191 8.16 -11.33 -0.65
N GLY A 192 8.15 -11.59 -1.96
CA GLY A 192 8.77 -12.77 -2.54
C GLY A 192 10.27 -12.88 -2.26
N LEU A 193 11.01 -11.78 -2.36
CA LEU A 193 12.45 -11.73 -2.05
C LEU A 193 12.74 -12.04 -0.58
N PHE A 194 11.94 -11.55 0.36
CA PHE A 194 12.05 -11.89 1.78
C PHE A 194 11.71 -13.37 2.05
N LEU A 195 10.74 -13.96 1.35
CA LEU A 195 10.45 -15.39 1.44
C LEU A 195 11.59 -16.24 0.87
N VAL A 196 12.21 -15.82 -0.22
CA VAL A 196 13.41 -16.46 -0.77
C VAL A 196 14.57 -16.38 0.22
N GLU A 197 14.79 -15.20 0.84
CA GLU A 197 15.80 -15.04 1.91
C GLU A 197 15.55 -16.00 3.07
N THR A 198 14.30 -16.16 3.49
CA THR A 198 13.89 -17.12 4.52
C THR A 198 14.32 -18.53 4.15
N ASN A 199 14.03 -18.99 2.94
CA ASN A 199 14.41 -20.32 2.45
C ASN A 199 15.93 -20.51 2.40
N ILE A 200 16.67 -19.51 1.94
CA ILE A 200 18.14 -19.54 1.90
C ILE A 200 18.72 -19.71 3.31
N GLN A 201 18.24 -18.94 4.26
CA GLN A 201 18.74 -18.96 5.64
C GLN A 201 18.35 -20.27 6.36
N GLN A 202 17.15 -20.81 6.11
CA GLN A 202 16.75 -22.12 6.63
C GLN A 202 17.66 -23.24 6.12
N LYS A 203 17.94 -23.28 4.81
CA LYS A 203 18.86 -24.27 4.22
C LYS A 203 20.27 -24.16 4.79
N LYS A 204 20.81 -22.92 4.92
CA LYS A 204 22.12 -22.70 5.54
C LYS A 204 22.18 -23.23 6.98
N ARG A 205 21.15 -22.96 7.78
CA ARG A 205 21.10 -23.45 9.18
C ARG A 205 21.01 -24.96 9.28
N LYS A 206 20.22 -25.60 8.40
CA LYS A 206 20.11 -27.05 8.36
C LYS A 206 21.49 -27.67 8.04
N TYR A 207 22.17 -27.15 7.04
CA TYR A 207 23.49 -27.61 6.66
C TYR A 207 24.54 -27.49 7.78
N PHE A 208 24.51 -26.36 8.50
CA PHE A 208 25.42 -26.16 9.64
C PHE A 208 25.15 -27.14 10.78
N LYS A 209 23.89 -27.41 11.11
CA LYS A 209 23.56 -28.41 12.14
C LYS A 209 24.03 -29.79 11.74
N GLU A 210 23.78 -30.21 10.51
CA GLU A 210 24.22 -31.51 10.00
C GLU A 210 25.75 -31.65 10.02
N SER A 211 26.49 -30.60 9.67
CA SER A 211 27.95 -30.61 9.74
C SER A 211 28.47 -30.71 11.18
N GLN A 212 27.87 -29.95 12.13
CA GLN A 212 28.24 -30.05 13.54
C GLN A 212 28.02 -31.45 14.13
N THR A 213 26.83 -32.01 13.88
CA THR A 213 26.54 -33.41 14.33
C THR A 213 27.51 -34.43 13.75
N ARG A 214 27.92 -34.23 12.48
CA ARG A 214 28.93 -35.11 11.86
C ARG A 214 30.30 -34.96 12.53
N PHE A 215 30.73 -33.76 12.86
CA PHE A 215 32.01 -33.56 13.58
C PHE A 215 31.98 -34.13 14.99
N GLU A 216 30.86 -34.02 15.71
CA GLU A 216 30.68 -34.58 17.05
C GLU A 216 30.79 -36.12 17.01
N MET A 217 30.09 -36.77 16.08
CA MET A 217 30.17 -38.22 15.89
C MET A 217 31.58 -38.71 15.50
N GLU A 218 32.30 -37.90 14.70
CA GLU A 218 33.66 -38.23 14.29
C GLU A 218 34.68 -38.13 15.43
N GLN A 219 34.42 -37.20 16.40
CA GLN A 219 35.22 -37.08 17.62
C GLN A 219 34.94 -38.22 18.62
N GLU A 220 33.67 -38.60 18.78
CA GLU A 220 33.30 -39.71 19.65
C GLU A 220 33.84 -41.07 19.17
N THR A 221 33.95 -41.25 17.83
CA THR A 221 34.50 -42.49 17.26
C THR A 221 36.03 -42.57 17.33
N LYS A 222 36.72 -41.45 17.62
CA LYS A 222 38.17 -41.37 17.77
C LYS A 222 38.65 -41.39 19.22
N ALA A 223 37.75 -41.29 20.19
CA ALA A 223 38.01 -41.37 21.62
C ALA A 223 37.81 -42.79 22.15
#